data_0f2a6f041ac7c9da2dc720a92b266824
#
_entry.id   0f2a6f041ac7c9da2dc720a92b266824
#
_cell.length_a   1.000
_cell.length_b   1.000
_cell.length_c   1.000
_cell.angle_alpha   90.00
_cell.angle_beta   90.00
_cell.angle_gamma   90.00
#
_symmetry.space_group_name_H-M   'P 1'
#
loop_
_entity.id
_entity.type
_entity.pdbx_description
1 polymer ?
#
loop_
_entity_poly.entity_id
_entity_poly.type
_entity_poly.pdbx_seq_one_letter_code
_entity_poly.pdbx_strand_id
1 'polypeptide(L)'
;MKIIFMGTPDFACPILEALNEKYEVSLVISQPNRSKKKGQYIDTPVAALAKSLGLNLFQPETIKEHFDYIKSFEADVLVTAAYGQYVPTKILNLFKKCLNVHGSLLPKYRGGAPIQRAIINGENVTGVTIMEMTKKLDAGVMYAKKECIITNDDTASDIFSKLSI
;
A
#
# COMPACT_ATOMS: atom_id res chain seq x y z
N MET A 1 16.16 10.96 3.73
CA MET A 1 14.89 10.53 4.34
C MET A 1 14.76 9.03 4.12
N LYS A 2 14.68 8.28 5.21
CA LYS A 2 14.50 6.83 5.18
C LYS A 2 13.03 6.48 5.22
N ILE A 3 12.62 5.53 4.38
CA ILE A 3 11.23 5.10 4.25
C ILE A 3 11.13 3.60 4.54
N ILE A 4 10.09 3.20 5.27
CA ILE A 4 9.57 1.84 5.24
C ILE A 4 8.34 1.83 4.34
N PHE A 5 8.30 0.91 3.39
CA PHE A 5 7.16 0.72 2.50
C PHE A 5 6.39 -0.55 2.86
N MET A 6 5.05 -0.45 2.92
CA MET A 6 4.19 -1.62 3.12
C MET A 6 3.20 -1.73 1.97
N GLY A 7 3.25 -2.83 1.23
CA GLY A 7 2.37 -3.07 0.08
C GLY A 7 2.34 -4.54 -0.31
N THR A 8 1.35 -4.95 -1.11
CA THR A 8 1.21 -6.35 -1.49
C THR A 8 0.91 -6.55 -2.97
N PRO A 9 -0.18 -6.00 -3.58
CA PRO A 9 -0.57 -6.26 -4.96
C PRO A 9 0.20 -5.37 -5.96
N ASP A 10 -0.04 -5.63 -7.25
CA ASP A 10 0.53 -4.87 -8.38
C ASP A 10 0.31 -3.36 -8.26
N PHE A 11 -0.83 -2.92 -7.74
CA PHE A 11 -1.13 -1.51 -7.46
C PHE A 11 -0.03 -0.80 -6.65
N ALA A 12 0.64 -1.50 -5.76
CA ALA A 12 1.66 -0.94 -4.89
C ALA A 12 3.05 -0.88 -5.55
N CYS A 13 3.28 -1.60 -6.65
CA CYS A 13 4.59 -1.69 -7.29
C CYS A 13 5.09 -0.37 -7.87
N PRO A 14 4.35 0.38 -8.70
CA PRO A 14 4.82 1.67 -9.22
C PRO A 14 5.06 2.70 -8.12
N ILE A 15 4.32 2.61 -7.01
CA ILE A 15 4.51 3.49 -5.85
C ILE A 15 5.86 3.18 -5.17
N LEU A 16 6.19 1.89 -4.99
CA LEU A 16 7.49 1.47 -4.47
C LEU A 16 8.64 1.92 -5.37
N GLU A 17 8.51 1.74 -6.69
CA GLU A 17 9.52 2.18 -7.67
C GLU A 17 9.76 3.68 -7.57
N ALA A 18 8.71 4.49 -7.63
CA ALA A 18 8.81 5.94 -7.52
C ALA A 18 9.43 6.43 -6.20
N LEU A 19 9.16 5.73 -5.10
CA LEU A 19 9.77 6.02 -3.81
C LEU A 19 11.25 5.64 -3.79
N ASN A 20 11.61 4.47 -4.35
CA ASN A 20 12.98 3.99 -4.39
C ASN A 20 13.90 4.82 -5.29
N GLU A 21 13.36 5.45 -6.34
CA GLU A 21 14.10 6.38 -7.20
C GLU A 21 14.52 7.67 -6.46
N LYS A 22 13.75 8.12 -5.48
CA LYS A 22 13.91 9.44 -4.85
C LYS A 22 14.39 9.38 -3.41
N TYR A 23 14.20 8.26 -2.73
CA TYR A 23 14.44 8.11 -1.30
C TYR A 23 15.10 6.78 -0.99
N GLU A 24 15.67 6.67 0.20
CA GLU A 24 16.19 5.41 0.74
C GLU A 24 15.02 4.56 1.28
N VAL A 25 14.62 3.53 0.54
CA VAL A 25 13.68 2.52 1.03
C VAL A 25 14.46 1.48 1.84
N SER A 26 14.47 1.64 3.15
CA SER A 26 15.26 0.81 4.06
C SER A 26 14.66 -0.57 4.31
N LEU A 27 13.33 -0.71 4.20
CA LEU A 27 12.60 -1.96 4.36
C LEU A 27 11.32 -1.95 3.54
N VAL A 28 11.06 -3.05 2.86
CA VAL A 28 9.77 -3.37 2.22
C VAL A 28 9.08 -4.45 3.02
N ILE A 29 7.81 -4.22 3.38
CA ILE A 29 6.98 -5.21 4.08
C ILE A 29 5.81 -5.59 3.17
N SER A 30 5.64 -6.89 2.94
CA SER A 30 4.55 -7.43 2.14
C SER A 30 3.85 -8.57 2.88
N GLN A 31 2.66 -8.93 2.43
CA GLN A 31 2.00 -10.14 2.91
C GLN A 31 2.85 -11.38 2.60
N PRO A 32 2.73 -12.46 3.38
CA PRO A 32 3.36 -13.73 3.05
C PRO A 32 3.02 -14.23 1.65
N ASN A 33 3.92 -14.97 1.06
CA ASN A 33 3.73 -15.58 -0.24
C ASN A 33 2.54 -16.55 -0.21
N ARG A 34 1.77 -16.59 -1.29
CA ARG A 34 0.64 -17.49 -1.41
C ARG A 34 1.06 -18.84 -1.97
N SER A 35 0.54 -19.93 -1.38
CA SER A 35 0.68 -21.26 -1.95
C SER A 35 -0.17 -21.36 -3.23
N LYS A 36 0.45 -21.77 -4.34
CA LYS A 36 -0.26 -22.06 -5.61
C LYS A 36 -0.65 -23.53 -5.70
N LYS A 37 0.22 -24.43 -5.24
CA LYS A 37 0.03 -25.88 -5.12
C LYS A 37 0.91 -26.35 -3.96
N LYS A 38 0.67 -27.57 -3.47
CA LYS A 38 1.45 -28.16 -2.38
C LYS A 38 2.97 -28.00 -2.63
N GLY A 39 3.62 -27.15 -1.82
CA GLY A 39 5.08 -26.90 -1.88
C GLY A 39 5.54 -25.83 -2.87
N GLN A 40 4.66 -25.19 -3.65
CA GLN A 40 5.00 -24.08 -4.53
C GLN A 40 4.42 -22.77 -3.99
N TYR A 41 5.29 -21.80 -3.70
CA TYR A 41 4.93 -20.46 -3.27
C TYR A 41 5.17 -19.48 -4.41
N ILE A 42 4.26 -18.51 -4.57
CA ILE A 42 4.42 -17.41 -5.50
C ILE A 42 4.61 -16.15 -4.69
N ASP A 43 5.66 -15.42 -5.02
CA ASP A 43 5.91 -14.10 -4.46
C ASP A 43 4.71 -13.19 -4.70
N THR A 44 4.40 -12.34 -3.72
CA THR A 44 3.50 -11.23 -3.98
C THR A 44 4.17 -10.26 -4.96
N PRO A 45 3.41 -9.48 -5.76
CA PRO A 45 4.00 -8.53 -6.70
C PRO A 45 5.05 -7.61 -6.07
N VAL A 46 4.74 -7.05 -4.91
CA VAL A 46 5.69 -6.19 -4.16
C VAL A 46 6.90 -6.97 -3.68
N ALA A 47 6.74 -8.23 -3.25
CA ALA A 47 7.89 -9.05 -2.83
C ALA A 47 8.82 -9.38 -4.00
N ALA A 48 8.26 -9.72 -5.17
CA ALA A 48 9.04 -9.95 -6.39
C ALA A 48 9.81 -8.70 -6.81
N LEU A 49 9.15 -7.54 -6.80
CA LEU A 49 9.78 -6.26 -7.11
C LEU A 49 10.88 -5.90 -6.10
N ALA A 50 10.63 -6.03 -4.80
CA ALA A 50 11.63 -5.73 -3.77
C ALA A 50 12.91 -6.59 -3.96
N LYS A 51 12.74 -7.87 -4.28
CA LYS A 51 13.86 -8.77 -4.59
C LYS A 51 14.64 -8.32 -5.82
N SER A 52 13.95 -7.93 -6.90
CA SER A 52 14.58 -7.46 -8.14
C SER A 52 15.35 -6.15 -7.95
N LEU A 53 14.90 -5.30 -7.05
CA LEU A 53 15.55 -4.04 -6.70
C LEU A 53 16.64 -4.20 -5.62
N GLY A 54 16.85 -5.40 -5.09
CA GLY A 54 17.81 -5.66 -4.02
C GLY A 54 17.47 -5.03 -2.68
N LEU A 55 16.18 -4.76 -2.42
CA LEU A 55 15.70 -4.14 -1.18
C LEU A 55 15.51 -5.18 -0.07
N ASN A 56 15.67 -4.74 1.18
CA ASN A 56 15.33 -5.56 2.34
C ASN A 56 13.83 -5.89 2.31
N LEU A 57 13.49 -7.17 2.30
CA LEU A 57 12.12 -7.65 2.27
C LEU A 57 11.78 -8.40 3.56
N PHE A 58 10.60 -8.10 4.11
CA PHE A 58 10.04 -8.76 5.28
C PHE A 58 8.58 -9.15 5.04
N GLN A 59 8.22 -10.40 5.29
CA GLN A 59 6.90 -10.96 5.01
C GLN A 59 6.32 -11.68 6.24
N PRO A 60 5.95 -10.94 7.31
CA PRO A 60 5.43 -11.55 8.52
C PRO A 60 3.98 -11.98 8.37
N GLU A 61 3.59 -13.07 9.02
CA GLU A 61 2.18 -13.48 9.14
C GLU A 61 1.34 -12.41 9.87
N THR A 62 1.92 -11.76 10.86
CA THR A 62 1.31 -10.64 11.56
C THR A 62 2.34 -9.56 11.90
N ILE A 63 2.05 -8.32 11.51
CA ILE A 63 2.95 -7.18 11.73
C ILE A 63 3.05 -6.75 13.21
N LYS A 64 2.01 -7.02 13.99
CA LYS A 64 1.88 -6.52 15.38
C LYS A 64 2.98 -7.00 16.33
N GLU A 65 3.61 -8.15 16.03
CA GLU A 65 4.61 -8.80 16.88
C GLU A 65 6.06 -8.35 16.58
N HIS A 66 6.26 -7.53 15.54
CA HIS A 66 7.58 -7.19 15.01
C HIS A 66 7.99 -5.73 15.25
N PHE A 67 7.54 -5.14 16.37
CA PHE A 67 7.82 -3.74 16.70
C PHE A 67 9.32 -3.43 16.75
N ASP A 68 10.10 -4.22 17.48
CA ASP A 68 11.54 -3.95 17.66
C ASP A 68 12.32 -4.15 16.37
N TYR A 69 11.94 -5.12 15.55
CA TYR A 69 12.52 -5.31 14.22
C TYR A 69 12.27 -4.11 13.30
N ILE A 70 11.04 -3.61 13.25
CA ILE A 70 10.69 -2.43 12.44
C ILE A 70 11.42 -1.19 12.97
N LYS A 71 11.45 -1.01 14.29
CA LYS A 71 12.14 0.11 14.94
C LYS A 71 13.63 0.15 14.62
N SER A 72 14.30 -1.00 14.47
CA SER A 72 15.74 -1.07 14.20
C SER A 72 16.16 -0.46 12.86
N PHE A 73 15.23 -0.23 11.93
CA PHE A 73 15.51 0.44 10.65
C PHE A 73 15.59 1.97 10.76
N GLU A 74 15.16 2.55 11.88
CA GLU A 74 15.24 4.00 12.14
C GLU A 74 14.71 4.86 10.99
N ALA A 75 13.58 4.45 10.41
CA ALA A 75 12.98 5.16 9.29
C ALA A 75 12.18 6.38 9.73
N ASP A 76 12.17 7.41 8.92
CA ASP A 76 11.46 8.67 9.18
C ASP A 76 9.97 8.56 8.85
N VAL A 77 9.64 7.86 7.76
CA VAL A 77 8.31 7.82 7.16
C VAL A 77 7.89 6.38 6.87
N LEU A 78 6.64 6.09 7.17
CA LEU A 78 5.96 4.89 6.71
C LEU A 78 5.06 5.26 5.54
N VAL A 79 5.15 4.52 4.42
CA VAL A 79 4.20 4.61 3.30
C VAL A 79 3.53 3.27 3.11
N THR A 80 2.20 3.27 3.03
CA THR A 80 1.43 2.05 2.77
C THR A 80 0.61 2.18 1.49
N ALA A 81 0.49 1.09 0.74
CA ALA A 81 -0.37 0.98 -0.42
C ALA A 81 -0.92 -0.45 -0.50
N ALA A 82 -2.21 -0.63 -0.24
CA ALA A 82 -2.89 -1.93 -0.28
C ALA A 82 -2.10 -3.04 0.46
N TYR A 83 -1.61 -2.76 1.67
CA TYR A 83 -0.82 -3.72 2.44
C TYR A 83 -1.63 -4.94 2.88
N GLY A 84 -2.88 -4.74 3.28
CA GLY A 84 -3.81 -5.82 3.63
C GLY A 84 -3.80 -6.28 5.08
N GLN A 85 -2.99 -5.66 5.96
CA GLN A 85 -3.08 -5.86 7.42
C GLN A 85 -3.32 -4.53 8.13
N TYR A 86 -3.96 -4.58 9.28
CA TYR A 86 -4.03 -3.44 10.19
C TYR A 86 -2.66 -3.15 10.80
N VAL A 87 -2.20 -1.91 10.70
CA VAL A 87 -0.95 -1.46 11.31
C VAL A 87 -1.26 -0.86 12.69
N PRO A 88 -0.80 -1.49 13.79
CA PRO A 88 -1.08 -1.00 15.13
C PRO A 88 -0.54 0.39 15.40
N THR A 89 -1.25 1.18 16.20
CA THR A 89 -0.83 2.54 16.59
C THR A 89 0.59 2.56 17.19
N LYS A 90 0.98 1.52 17.93
CA LYS A 90 2.34 1.38 18.46
C LYS A 90 3.39 1.43 17.34
N ILE A 91 3.14 0.80 16.20
CA ILE A 91 4.03 0.82 15.05
C ILE A 91 3.96 2.19 14.35
N LEU A 92 2.76 2.75 14.16
CA LEU A 92 2.62 4.09 13.56
C LEU A 92 3.42 5.15 14.32
N ASN A 93 3.47 5.06 15.64
CA ASN A 93 4.20 6.00 16.51
C ASN A 93 5.73 5.92 16.37
N LEU A 94 6.28 4.96 15.62
CA LEU A 94 7.71 4.91 15.31
C LEU A 94 8.13 5.97 14.29
N PHE A 95 7.19 6.51 13.53
CA PHE A 95 7.46 7.35 12.37
C PHE A 95 7.01 8.79 12.59
N LYS A 96 7.72 9.74 12.00
CA LYS A 96 7.34 11.16 11.97
C LYS A 96 6.06 11.38 11.16
N LYS A 97 5.87 10.54 10.11
CA LYS A 97 4.71 10.54 9.22
C LYS A 97 4.37 9.11 8.80
N CYS A 98 3.07 8.83 8.76
CA CYS A 98 2.55 7.58 8.23
C CYS A 98 1.52 7.91 7.15
N LEU A 99 1.82 7.55 5.91
CA LEU A 99 1.01 7.86 4.74
C LEU A 99 0.39 6.60 4.16
N ASN A 100 -0.85 6.70 3.70
CA ASN A 100 -1.51 5.65 2.94
C ASN A 100 -1.95 6.17 1.59
N VAL A 101 -1.67 5.40 0.53
CA VAL A 101 -2.24 5.61 -0.81
C VAL A 101 -3.52 4.80 -0.91
N HIS A 102 -4.65 5.49 -0.80
CA HIS A 102 -5.98 4.89 -0.79
C HIS A 102 -6.66 5.00 -2.15
N GLY A 103 -7.15 3.89 -2.69
CA GLY A 103 -7.72 3.80 -4.05
C GLY A 103 -9.15 4.32 -4.16
N SER A 104 -9.45 5.49 -3.58
CA SER A 104 -10.69 6.22 -3.80
C SER A 104 -10.50 7.71 -3.59
N LEU A 105 -11.49 8.50 -4.03
CA LEU A 105 -11.64 9.91 -3.69
C LEU A 105 -12.31 10.02 -2.31
N LEU A 106 -11.51 9.95 -1.23
CA LEU A 106 -12.02 10.09 0.12
C LEU A 106 -12.82 11.40 0.30
N PRO A 107 -13.90 11.42 1.08
CA PRO A 107 -14.31 10.41 2.07
C PRO A 107 -15.13 9.23 1.52
N LYS A 108 -15.37 9.17 0.19
CA LYS A 108 -16.05 8.02 -0.42
C LYS A 108 -15.22 6.74 -0.29
N TYR A 109 -15.87 5.62 -0.07
CA TYR A 109 -15.27 4.27 -0.09
C TYR A 109 -14.10 4.09 0.89
N ARG A 110 -14.24 4.57 2.13
CA ARG A 110 -13.33 4.18 3.22
C ARG A 110 -13.31 2.68 3.42
N GLY A 111 -12.18 2.14 3.89
CA GLY A 111 -11.99 0.70 4.14
C GLY A 111 -11.64 -0.10 2.90
N GLY A 112 -11.97 -1.40 2.92
CA GLY A 112 -11.54 -2.35 1.90
C GLY A 112 -12.24 -2.22 0.55
N ALA A 113 -11.55 -2.67 -0.50
CA ALA A 113 -12.05 -2.78 -1.88
C ALA A 113 -12.68 -1.49 -2.46
N PRO A 114 -12.05 -0.32 -2.29
CA PRO A 114 -12.64 0.96 -2.74
C PRO A 114 -12.86 1.01 -4.25
N ILE A 115 -11.93 0.48 -5.04
CA ILE A 115 -12.00 0.47 -6.51
C ILE A 115 -13.16 -0.40 -6.98
N GLN A 116 -13.26 -1.63 -6.46
CA GLN A 116 -14.35 -2.54 -6.82
C GLN A 116 -15.72 -1.96 -6.46
N ARG A 117 -15.81 -1.32 -5.28
CA ARG A 117 -17.06 -0.67 -4.85
C ARG A 117 -17.44 0.52 -5.72
N ALA A 118 -16.48 1.31 -6.19
CA ALA A 118 -16.75 2.40 -7.11
C ALA A 118 -17.36 1.89 -8.43
N ILE A 119 -16.79 0.81 -8.99
CA ILE A 119 -17.29 0.19 -10.22
C ILE A 119 -18.69 -0.42 -10.01
N ILE A 120 -18.88 -1.21 -8.94
CA ILE A 120 -20.19 -1.85 -8.64
C ILE A 120 -21.29 -0.79 -8.45
N ASN A 121 -20.96 0.36 -7.90
CA ASN A 121 -21.92 1.45 -7.71
C ASN A 121 -22.11 2.32 -8.95
N GLY A 122 -21.48 1.99 -10.08
CA GLY A 122 -21.64 2.73 -11.34
C GLY A 122 -21.05 4.13 -11.31
N GLU A 123 -20.02 4.36 -10.51
CA GLU A 123 -19.33 5.66 -10.52
C GLU A 123 -18.61 5.87 -11.86
N ASN A 124 -18.72 7.06 -12.40
CA ASN A 124 -18.00 7.45 -13.64
C ASN A 124 -16.60 8.00 -13.35
N VAL A 125 -16.31 8.32 -12.08
CA VAL A 125 -15.03 8.88 -11.64
C VAL A 125 -14.65 8.24 -10.31
N THR A 126 -13.41 7.84 -10.22
CA THR A 126 -12.75 7.42 -8.98
C THR A 126 -11.41 8.14 -8.84
N GLY A 127 -10.51 7.67 -8.02
CA GLY A 127 -9.19 8.27 -7.89
C GLY A 127 -8.37 7.64 -6.77
N VAL A 128 -7.26 8.28 -6.48
CA VAL A 128 -6.43 7.99 -5.31
C VAL A 128 -6.41 9.17 -4.37
N THR A 129 -6.30 8.89 -3.09
CA THR A 129 -6.07 9.89 -2.04
C THR A 129 -4.84 9.51 -1.24
N ILE A 130 -3.86 10.41 -1.16
CA ILE A 130 -2.75 10.30 -0.21
C ILE A 130 -3.20 10.92 1.09
N MET A 131 -3.19 10.13 2.15
CA MET A 131 -3.69 10.53 3.45
C MET A 131 -2.81 10.09 4.59
N GLU A 132 -2.94 10.75 5.73
CA GLU A 132 -2.28 10.35 6.97
C GLU A 132 -2.99 9.14 7.61
N MET A 133 -2.21 8.16 8.03
CA MET A 133 -2.74 7.03 8.79
C MET A 133 -2.94 7.43 10.23
N THR A 134 -4.12 7.11 10.75
CA THR A 134 -4.51 7.34 12.15
C THR A 134 -5.13 6.08 12.73
N LYS A 135 -5.43 6.08 14.04
CA LYS A 135 -6.15 4.98 14.69
C LYS A 135 -7.52 4.70 14.02
N LYS A 136 -8.19 5.75 13.52
CA LYS A 136 -9.45 5.62 12.80
C LYS A 136 -9.17 5.37 11.33
N LEU A 137 -9.72 4.28 10.80
CA LEU A 137 -9.48 3.83 9.43
C LEU A 137 -9.90 4.91 8.41
N ASP A 138 -8.98 5.23 7.51
CA ASP A 138 -9.12 6.17 6.39
C ASP A 138 -9.80 7.50 6.76
N ALA A 139 -9.44 8.04 7.92
CA ALA A 139 -10.03 9.26 8.47
C ALA A 139 -9.00 10.35 8.82
N GLY A 140 -7.74 10.15 8.48
CA GLY A 140 -6.68 11.15 8.68
C GLY A 140 -6.73 12.30 7.69
N VAL A 141 -5.81 13.23 7.85
CA VAL A 141 -5.65 14.39 6.97
C VAL A 141 -5.34 13.91 5.55
N MET A 142 -6.03 14.47 4.57
CA MET A 142 -5.82 14.19 3.15
C MET A 142 -4.86 15.23 2.57
N TYR A 143 -3.74 14.78 2.00
CA TYR A 143 -2.69 15.65 1.46
C TYR A 143 -2.84 15.91 -0.03
N ALA A 144 -3.25 14.89 -0.79
CA ALA A 144 -3.41 15.00 -2.24
C ALA A 144 -4.48 14.03 -2.73
N LYS A 145 -5.10 14.39 -3.87
CA LYS A 145 -6.01 13.53 -4.62
C LYS A 145 -5.72 13.64 -6.10
N LYS A 146 -5.90 12.54 -6.82
CA LYS A 146 -5.86 12.49 -8.28
C LYS A 146 -7.08 11.72 -8.76
N GLU A 147 -7.85 12.31 -9.65
CA GLU A 147 -9.05 11.69 -10.25
C GLU A 147 -8.67 10.76 -11.40
N CYS A 148 -9.51 9.77 -11.62
CA CYS A 148 -9.44 8.82 -12.74
C CYS A 148 -10.84 8.57 -13.26
N ILE A 149 -11.04 8.71 -14.57
CA ILE A 149 -12.33 8.40 -15.23
C ILE A 149 -12.48 6.89 -15.32
N ILE A 150 -13.67 6.39 -15.01
CA ILE A 150 -14.11 5.02 -15.23
C ILE A 150 -14.96 5.01 -16.50
N THR A 151 -14.55 4.26 -17.51
CA THR A 151 -15.34 4.03 -18.72
C THR A 151 -16.21 2.77 -18.59
N ASN A 152 -17.21 2.62 -19.46
CA ASN A 152 -18.08 1.43 -19.43
C ASN A 152 -17.34 0.12 -19.71
N ASP A 153 -16.17 0.19 -20.35
CA ASP A 153 -15.36 -0.97 -20.71
C ASP A 153 -14.30 -1.31 -19.64
N ASP A 154 -14.11 -0.43 -18.63
CA ASP A 154 -13.11 -0.63 -17.60
C ASP A 154 -13.49 -1.73 -16.61
N THR A 155 -12.59 -2.68 -16.46
CA THR A 155 -12.63 -3.65 -15.36
C THR A 155 -11.94 -3.08 -14.12
N ALA A 156 -12.07 -3.74 -12.97
CA ALA A 156 -11.33 -3.39 -11.77
C ALA A 156 -9.81 -3.42 -12.00
N SER A 157 -9.31 -4.36 -12.81
CA SER A 157 -7.89 -4.46 -13.16
C SER A 157 -7.40 -3.24 -13.92
N ASP A 158 -8.21 -2.73 -14.87
CA ASP A 158 -7.86 -1.53 -15.65
C ASP A 158 -7.77 -0.30 -14.75
N ILE A 159 -8.74 -0.15 -13.84
CA ILE A 159 -8.73 0.95 -12.87
C ILE A 159 -7.55 0.83 -11.90
N PHE A 160 -7.22 -0.36 -11.41
CA PHE A 160 -6.01 -0.57 -10.60
C PHE A 160 -4.76 -0.09 -11.33
N SER A 161 -4.62 -0.45 -12.62
CA SER A 161 -3.47 -0.04 -13.45
C SER A 161 -3.44 1.48 -13.66
N LYS A 162 -4.59 2.11 -13.97
CA LYS A 162 -4.69 3.57 -14.16
C LYS A 162 -4.35 4.37 -12.91
N LEU A 163 -4.71 3.85 -11.73
CA LEU A 163 -4.52 4.54 -10.44
C LEU A 163 -3.11 4.35 -9.85
N SER A 164 -2.35 3.40 -10.35
CA SER A 164 -0.99 3.11 -9.85
C SER A 164 0.10 3.98 -10.48
N ILE A 165 -0.24 4.82 -11.49
CA ILE A 165 0.69 5.66 -12.27
C ILE A 165 0.75 7.11 -11.76
#